data_3864a2d47f4c0a70709d57471ac67f48
#
_entry.id   3864a2d47f4c0a70709d57471ac67f48
#
_cell.length_a   1.000
_cell.length_b   1.000
_cell.length_c   1.000
_cell.angle_alpha   90.00
_cell.angle_beta   90.00
_cell.angle_gamma   90.00
#
_symmetry.space_group_name_H-M   'P 1'
#
loop_
_entity.id
_entity.type
_entity.pdbx_description
1 polymer ?
#
loop_
_entity_poly.entity_id
_entity_poly.type
_entity_poly.pdbx_seq_one_letter_code
_entity_poly.pdbx_strand_id
1 'polypeptide(L)'
;MLNVQDGEDITVKLNTLLAQARDKATDEKQCKVIVPPGNYTLTGTLHMYSNIYLYAEGATITKTSPRKEILLRLGDTKKSAGGYEGYRNITIDGGTWDSNYECVEDKGGPGGFVGFRIGHATNVTVKNVTFLNNLKSHFLELAGVKNAEIIGCTFRGYWKEFTGGGQECIQLDACMREFSQDIFHMTEVSVRTL
;
A
#
# COMPACT_ATOMS: atom_id res chain seq x y z
N MET A 1 -8.10 -15.66 -8.46
CA MET A 1 -6.81 -16.08 -7.86
C MET A 1 -5.72 -15.80 -8.87
N LEU A 2 -4.59 -15.28 -8.43
CA LEU A 2 -3.42 -15.01 -9.26
C LEU A 2 -2.75 -16.35 -9.64
N ASN A 3 -2.43 -16.51 -10.92
CA ASN A 3 -1.74 -17.70 -11.42
C ASN A 3 -0.25 -17.40 -11.56
N VAL A 4 0.53 -17.81 -10.57
CA VAL A 4 1.96 -17.51 -10.42
C VAL A 4 2.72 -18.67 -9.82
N GLN A 5 4.03 -18.67 -10.00
CA GLN A 5 4.95 -19.62 -9.40
C GLN A 5 5.79 -18.97 -8.31
N ASP A 6 6.30 -19.77 -7.39
CA ASP A 6 7.22 -19.29 -6.34
C ASP A 6 8.47 -18.65 -6.97
N GLY A 7 8.91 -17.51 -6.42
CA GLY A 7 10.02 -16.72 -6.95
C GLY A 7 9.68 -15.77 -8.10
N GLU A 8 8.46 -15.78 -8.61
CA GLU A 8 8.07 -14.97 -9.78
C GLU A 8 7.94 -13.47 -9.43
N ASP A 9 8.31 -12.60 -10.40
CA ASP A 9 7.90 -11.19 -10.37
C ASP A 9 6.42 -11.08 -10.74
N ILE A 10 5.61 -10.72 -9.76
CA ILE A 10 4.16 -10.64 -9.92
C ILE A 10 3.65 -9.24 -10.28
N THR A 11 4.52 -8.26 -10.46
CA THR A 11 4.14 -6.84 -10.67
C THR A 11 3.12 -6.68 -11.79
N VAL A 12 3.42 -7.18 -12.97
CA VAL A 12 2.54 -7.02 -14.15
C VAL A 12 1.27 -7.85 -14.01
N LYS A 13 1.40 -9.10 -13.61
CA LYS A 13 0.26 -10.01 -13.47
C LYS A 13 -0.73 -9.54 -12.40
N LEU A 14 -0.21 -9.10 -11.24
CA LEU A 14 -1.08 -8.63 -10.16
C LEU A 14 -1.74 -7.30 -10.51
N ASN A 15 -1.01 -6.35 -11.11
CA ASN A 15 -1.61 -5.10 -11.60
C ASN A 15 -2.71 -5.35 -12.65
N THR A 16 -2.49 -6.29 -13.56
CA THR A 16 -3.50 -6.69 -14.55
C THR A 16 -4.75 -7.27 -13.87
N LEU A 17 -4.56 -8.15 -12.88
CA LEU A 17 -5.68 -8.75 -12.15
C LEU A 17 -6.44 -7.72 -11.31
N LEU A 18 -5.74 -6.77 -10.68
CA LEU A 18 -6.35 -5.66 -9.93
C LEU A 18 -7.17 -4.74 -10.85
N ALA A 19 -6.66 -4.44 -12.05
CA ALA A 19 -7.42 -3.67 -13.06
C ALA A 19 -8.68 -4.42 -13.53
N GLN A 20 -8.57 -5.71 -13.79
CA GLN A 20 -9.73 -6.54 -14.14
C GLN A 20 -10.75 -6.66 -13.00
N ALA A 21 -10.28 -6.68 -11.75
CA ALA A 21 -11.14 -6.68 -10.56
C ALA A 21 -11.88 -5.34 -10.42
N ARG A 22 -11.21 -4.19 -10.67
CA ARG A 22 -11.84 -2.87 -10.73
C ARG A 22 -13.03 -2.84 -11.66
N ASP A 23 -12.88 -3.41 -12.85
CA ASP A 23 -13.90 -3.37 -13.89
C ASP A 23 -15.13 -4.25 -13.57
N LYS A 24 -15.02 -5.14 -12.59
CA LYS A 24 -16.07 -6.08 -12.15
C LYS A 24 -16.68 -5.76 -10.80
N ALA A 25 -15.96 -4.99 -9.98
CA ALA A 25 -16.37 -4.67 -8.62
C ALA A 25 -17.42 -3.54 -8.62
N THR A 26 -18.37 -3.63 -7.70
CA THR A 26 -19.39 -2.59 -7.44
C THR A 26 -19.42 -2.24 -5.96
N ASP A 27 -20.14 -1.20 -5.59
CA ASP A 27 -20.27 -0.80 -4.18
C ASP A 27 -20.97 -1.86 -3.33
N GLU A 28 -21.84 -2.66 -3.94
CA GLU A 28 -22.57 -3.75 -3.28
C GLU A 28 -21.76 -5.06 -3.25
N LYS A 29 -20.74 -5.16 -4.10
CA LYS A 29 -19.97 -6.39 -4.25
C LYS A 29 -18.49 -6.13 -4.48
N GLN A 30 -17.70 -6.32 -3.42
CA GLN A 30 -16.24 -6.33 -3.55
C GLN A 30 -15.75 -7.51 -4.42
N CYS A 31 -14.71 -7.24 -5.19
CA CYS A 31 -14.00 -8.27 -5.94
C CYS A 31 -12.79 -8.77 -5.12
N LYS A 32 -12.78 -10.04 -4.75
CA LYS A 32 -11.65 -10.64 -4.03
C LYS A 32 -10.55 -11.06 -4.99
N VAL A 33 -9.37 -10.47 -4.82
CA VAL A 33 -8.12 -10.83 -5.51
C VAL A 33 -7.27 -11.62 -4.54
N ILE A 34 -6.85 -12.82 -4.93
CA ILE A 34 -6.07 -13.72 -4.07
C ILE A 34 -4.67 -13.90 -4.65
N VAL A 35 -3.66 -13.54 -3.87
CA VAL A 35 -2.27 -13.94 -4.06
C VAL A 35 -2.07 -15.23 -3.29
N PRO A 36 -1.71 -16.35 -3.94
CA PRO A 36 -1.53 -17.61 -3.23
C PRO A 36 -0.32 -17.56 -2.28
N PRO A 37 -0.24 -18.44 -1.27
CA PRO A 37 0.98 -18.59 -0.47
C PRO A 37 2.21 -18.84 -1.34
N GLY A 38 3.35 -18.25 -0.98
CA GLY A 38 4.62 -18.38 -1.72
C GLY A 38 5.49 -17.14 -1.57
N ASN A 39 6.64 -17.13 -2.23
CA ASN A 39 7.57 -16.00 -2.26
C ASN A 39 7.54 -15.35 -3.63
N TYR A 40 7.37 -14.04 -3.67
CA TYR A 40 7.22 -13.29 -4.91
C TYR A 40 8.07 -12.03 -4.87
N THR A 41 8.34 -11.47 -6.05
CA THR A 41 9.05 -10.20 -6.17
C THR A 41 8.18 -9.12 -6.82
N LEU A 42 8.52 -7.86 -6.55
CA LEU A 42 7.96 -6.67 -7.19
C LEU A 42 9.08 -5.82 -7.76
N THR A 43 9.01 -5.54 -9.05
CA THR A 43 9.89 -4.59 -9.76
C THR A 43 9.24 -3.22 -9.97
N GLY A 44 8.03 -3.02 -9.47
CA GLY A 44 7.30 -1.75 -9.59
C GLY A 44 6.13 -1.65 -8.62
N THR A 45 5.43 -0.53 -8.65
CA THR A 45 4.30 -0.22 -7.79
C THR A 45 3.05 -1.00 -8.17
N LEU A 46 2.33 -1.50 -7.17
CA LEU A 46 0.98 -2.05 -7.34
C LEU A 46 -0.07 -0.94 -7.25
N HIS A 47 -1.07 -1.03 -8.12
CA HIS A 47 -2.19 -0.09 -8.17
C HIS A 47 -3.48 -0.76 -7.72
N MET A 48 -4.03 -0.30 -6.60
CA MET A 48 -5.27 -0.83 -6.06
C MET A 48 -6.44 0.13 -6.29
N TYR A 49 -7.63 -0.39 -6.36
CA TYR A 49 -8.83 0.36 -6.73
C TYR A 49 -9.98 0.15 -5.74
N SER A 50 -11.06 0.92 -5.89
CA SER A 50 -12.26 0.77 -5.08
C SER A 50 -12.87 -0.62 -5.17
N ASN A 51 -13.52 -1.03 -4.08
CA ASN A 51 -14.29 -2.27 -4.00
C ASN A 51 -13.45 -3.55 -4.22
N ILE A 52 -12.16 -3.50 -3.86
CA ILE A 52 -11.27 -4.65 -3.96
C ILE A 52 -10.88 -5.16 -2.56
N TYR A 53 -10.93 -6.47 -2.41
CA TYR A 53 -10.38 -7.21 -1.31
C TYR A 53 -9.13 -7.98 -1.78
N LEU A 54 -7.95 -7.47 -1.47
CA LEU A 54 -6.67 -8.13 -1.74
C LEU A 54 -6.32 -9.05 -0.56
N TYR A 55 -6.27 -10.35 -0.82
CA TYR A 55 -5.94 -11.38 0.15
C TYR A 55 -4.60 -12.02 -0.21
N ALA A 56 -3.65 -11.97 0.72
CA ALA A 56 -2.27 -12.42 0.49
C ALA A 56 -1.71 -13.26 1.66
N GLU A 57 -2.56 -13.90 2.45
CA GLU A 57 -2.10 -14.73 3.56
C GLU A 57 -1.12 -15.82 3.10
N GLY A 58 0.00 -15.95 3.82
CA GLY A 58 1.07 -16.90 3.48
C GLY A 58 1.95 -16.48 2.31
N ALA A 59 1.67 -15.34 1.68
CA ALA A 59 2.57 -14.78 0.65
C ALA A 59 3.63 -13.87 1.28
N THR A 60 4.86 -13.98 0.80
CA THR A 60 5.94 -13.02 1.02
C THR A 60 6.21 -12.28 -0.28
N ILE A 61 6.09 -10.97 -0.27
CA ILE A 61 6.21 -10.12 -1.45
C ILE A 61 7.34 -9.12 -1.22
N THR A 62 8.45 -9.30 -1.93
CA THR A 62 9.69 -8.56 -1.74
C THR A 62 9.96 -7.62 -2.91
N LYS A 63 10.18 -6.34 -2.61
CA LYS A 63 10.61 -5.36 -3.61
C LYS A 63 12.03 -5.69 -4.09
N THR A 64 12.24 -5.67 -5.41
CA THR A 64 13.55 -5.87 -6.04
C THR A 64 13.97 -4.71 -6.96
N SER A 65 13.11 -3.71 -7.14
CA SER A 65 13.48 -2.50 -7.88
C SER A 65 14.58 -1.72 -7.14
N PRO A 66 15.65 -1.28 -7.82
CA PRO A 66 16.70 -0.45 -7.21
C PRO A 66 16.25 0.99 -6.93
N ARG A 67 15.06 1.37 -7.36
CA ARG A 67 14.49 2.70 -7.21
C ARG A 67 13.71 2.84 -5.90
N LYS A 68 13.55 4.09 -5.45
CA LYS A 68 12.67 4.46 -4.33
C LYS A 68 11.22 4.50 -4.82
N GLU A 69 10.56 3.35 -4.82
CA GLU A 69 9.18 3.20 -5.30
C GLU A 69 8.26 2.75 -4.17
N ILE A 70 7.02 3.24 -4.21
CA ILE A 70 5.94 2.80 -3.31
C ILE A 70 5.57 1.35 -3.68
N LEU A 71 5.39 0.48 -2.69
CA LEU A 71 4.96 -0.90 -2.95
C LEU A 71 3.54 -0.96 -3.49
N LEU A 72 2.62 -0.26 -2.84
CA LEU A 72 1.21 -0.23 -3.21
C LEU A 72 0.64 1.19 -3.04
N ARG A 73 -0.10 1.63 -4.02
CA ARG A 73 -0.86 2.89 -3.98
C ARG A 73 -2.25 2.71 -4.56
N LEU A 74 -3.14 3.69 -4.29
CA LEU A 74 -4.46 3.70 -4.90
C LEU A 74 -4.42 4.34 -6.30
N GLY A 75 -5.19 3.73 -7.22
CA GLY A 75 -5.52 4.25 -8.52
C GLY A 75 -4.39 4.43 -9.50
N ASP A 76 -4.74 4.95 -10.65
CA ASP A 76 -3.81 5.27 -11.72
C ASP A 76 -3.08 6.59 -11.42
N THR A 77 -1.82 6.69 -11.85
CA THR A 77 -0.96 7.86 -11.62
C THR A 77 -1.49 9.16 -12.23
N LYS A 78 -2.43 9.06 -13.17
CA LYS A 78 -3.00 10.21 -13.90
C LYS A 78 -4.35 10.68 -13.37
N LYS A 79 -4.98 9.93 -12.45
CA LYS A 79 -6.27 10.30 -11.88
C LYS A 79 -6.05 11.07 -10.59
N SER A 80 -6.48 12.30 -10.54
CA SER A 80 -6.56 13.07 -9.31
C SER A 80 -7.85 12.74 -8.54
N ALA A 81 -7.76 12.79 -7.23
CA ALA A 81 -8.89 12.69 -6.32
C ALA A 81 -8.67 13.66 -5.16
N GLY A 82 -9.74 14.14 -4.55
CA GLY A 82 -9.70 15.04 -3.41
C GLY A 82 -10.61 14.57 -2.28
N GLY A 83 -10.43 15.15 -1.09
CA GLY A 83 -11.23 14.81 0.08
C GLY A 83 -11.17 13.31 0.41
N TYR A 84 -12.32 12.70 0.65
CA TYR A 84 -12.47 11.28 1.00
C TYR A 84 -13.14 10.43 -0.09
N GLU A 85 -13.39 10.99 -1.27
CA GLU A 85 -14.30 10.40 -2.26
C GLU A 85 -13.60 9.77 -3.47
N GLY A 86 -12.28 9.78 -3.49
CA GLY A 86 -11.52 9.23 -4.61
C GLY A 86 -11.66 7.72 -4.76
N TYR A 87 -11.60 7.01 -3.65
CA TYR A 87 -11.66 5.55 -3.59
C TYR A 87 -12.49 5.08 -2.39
N ARG A 88 -12.94 3.82 -2.39
CA ARG A 88 -13.74 3.31 -1.27
C ARG A 88 -13.74 1.78 -1.18
N ASN A 89 -14.12 1.29 0.00
CA ASN A 89 -14.32 -0.13 0.28
C ASN A 89 -13.10 -0.97 -0.10
N ILE A 90 -11.98 -0.68 0.53
CA ILE A 90 -10.68 -1.30 0.24
C ILE A 90 -10.30 -2.20 1.41
N THR A 91 -9.97 -3.44 1.12
CA THR A 91 -9.43 -4.37 2.13
C THR A 91 -8.11 -4.96 1.66
N ILE A 92 -7.08 -4.88 2.51
CA ILE A 92 -5.79 -5.56 2.33
C ILE A 92 -5.63 -6.50 3.51
N ASP A 93 -5.53 -7.79 3.27
CA ASP A 93 -5.55 -8.83 4.30
C ASP A 93 -4.40 -9.82 4.11
N GLY A 94 -3.52 -9.84 5.08
CA GLY A 94 -2.40 -10.77 5.14
C GLY A 94 -1.20 -10.41 4.26
N GLY A 95 -0.25 -11.32 4.29
CA GLY A 95 1.03 -11.24 3.58
C GLY A 95 2.13 -10.53 4.34
N THR A 96 3.35 -10.89 4.00
CA THR A 96 4.56 -10.20 4.38
C THR A 96 5.01 -9.33 3.21
N TRP A 97 5.09 -8.02 3.43
CA TRP A 97 5.42 -7.03 2.42
C TRP A 97 6.76 -6.40 2.76
N ASP A 98 7.79 -6.83 2.05
CA ASP A 98 9.16 -6.41 2.30
C ASP A 98 9.56 -5.27 1.35
N SER A 99 9.69 -4.07 1.89
CA SER A 99 10.18 -2.90 1.15
C SER A 99 11.65 -3.03 0.76
N ASN A 100 12.38 -3.95 1.37
CA ASN A 100 13.73 -4.37 1.01
C ASN A 100 14.64 -3.17 0.67
N TYR A 101 14.88 -2.30 1.64
CA TYR A 101 15.74 -1.13 1.42
C TYR A 101 17.15 -1.50 0.93
N GLU A 102 17.58 -2.76 1.11
CA GLU A 102 18.89 -3.21 0.67
C GLU A 102 19.03 -3.20 -0.87
N CYS A 103 17.96 -3.43 -1.61
CA CYS A 103 18.00 -3.37 -3.07
C CYS A 103 18.08 -1.93 -3.64
N VAL A 104 17.90 -0.89 -2.81
CA VAL A 104 17.93 0.51 -3.27
C VAL A 104 19.37 0.98 -3.42
N GLU A 105 19.74 1.42 -4.63
CA GLU A 105 21.10 1.87 -4.95
C GLU A 105 21.46 3.19 -4.26
N ASP A 106 20.57 4.20 -4.31
CA ASP A 106 20.77 5.51 -3.69
C ASP A 106 20.01 5.65 -2.38
N LYS A 107 20.45 4.96 -1.32
CA LYS A 107 19.82 5.04 0.00
C LYS A 107 19.94 6.43 0.62
N GLY A 108 21.07 7.12 0.40
CA GLY A 108 21.40 8.41 1.00
C GLY A 108 20.71 9.61 0.39
N GLY A 109 20.38 9.56 -0.90
CA GLY A 109 19.81 10.66 -1.67
C GLY A 109 18.41 11.11 -1.21
N PRO A 110 17.89 12.19 -1.82
CA PRO A 110 16.60 12.77 -1.42
C PRO A 110 15.44 11.81 -1.59
N GLY A 111 14.38 12.04 -0.80
CA GLY A 111 13.18 11.21 -0.79
C GLY A 111 13.37 9.87 -0.08
N GLY A 112 12.28 9.30 0.31
CA GLY A 112 12.12 7.94 0.80
C GLY A 112 11.07 7.24 -0.03
N PHE A 113 10.62 6.08 0.40
CA PHE A 113 9.41 5.49 -0.15
C PHE A 113 8.51 5.00 0.97
N VAL A 114 7.24 5.04 0.68
CA VAL A 114 6.18 4.54 1.56
C VAL A 114 5.92 3.09 1.18
N GLY A 115 5.70 2.24 2.14
CA GLY A 115 5.27 0.87 1.87
C GLY A 115 3.92 0.88 1.14
N PHE A 116 2.85 1.24 1.84
CA PHE A 116 1.52 1.44 1.24
C PHE A 116 1.10 2.90 1.37
N ARG A 117 0.74 3.52 0.25
CA ARG A 117 0.16 4.86 0.21
C ARG A 117 -1.31 4.78 -0.17
N ILE A 118 -2.17 5.10 0.78
CA ILE A 118 -3.62 5.08 0.64
C ILE A 118 -4.12 6.49 0.84
N GLY A 119 -4.61 7.10 -0.23
CA GLY A 119 -5.06 8.48 -0.20
C GLY A 119 -6.47 8.66 -0.75
N HIS A 120 -7.18 9.70 -0.27
CA HIS A 120 -8.50 10.10 -0.73
C HIS A 120 -9.50 8.94 -0.76
N ALA A 121 -9.68 8.26 0.38
CA ALA A 121 -10.49 7.05 0.44
C ALA A 121 -11.45 7.02 1.62
N THR A 122 -12.48 6.19 1.50
CA THR A 122 -13.44 5.89 2.56
C THR A 122 -13.56 4.38 2.73
N ASN A 123 -13.71 3.90 3.98
CA ASN A 123 -13.83 2.49 4.35
C ASN A 123 -12.60 1.67 3.90
N VAL A 124 -11.49 1.85 4.59
CA VAL A 124 -10.23 1.16 4.33
C VAL A 124 -9.90 0.24 5.48
N THR A 125 -9.65 -1.02 5.20
CA THR A 125 -9.21 -2.01 6.19
C THR A 125 -7.86 -2.58 5.76
N VAL A 126 -6.84 -2.46 6.62
CA VAL A 126 -5.54 -3.14 6.47
C VAL A 126 -5.38 -4.08 7.66
N LYS A 127 -5.34 -5.37 7.42
CA LYS A 127 -5.31 -6.34 8.51
C LYS A 127 -4.36 -7.51 8.28
N ASN A 128 -3.80 -8.02 9.37
CA ASN A 128 -2.91 -9.20 9.37
C ASN A 128 -1.68 -9.03 8.47
N VAL A 129 -1.27 -7.80 8.19
CA VAL A 129 -0.15 -7.48 7.29
C VAL A 129 1.14 -7.33 8.08
N THR A 130 2.20 -7.98 7.63
CA THR A 130 3.56 -7.75 8.13
C THR A 130 4.31 -6.87 7.14
N PHE A 131 4.72 -5.70 7.59
CA PHE A 131 5.56 -4.76 6.83
C PHE A 131 7.01 -4.89 7.28
N LEU A 132 7.94 -5.01 6.32
CA LEU A 132 9.36 -5.17 6.60
C LEU A 132 10.22 -4.14 5.86
N ASN A 133 11.37 -3.79 6.49
CA ASN A 133 12.57 -3.22 5.87
C ASN A 133 12.34 -1.94 5.08
N ASN A 134 11.69 -0.93 5.68
CA ASN A 134 11.47 0.36 5.03
C ASN A 134 12.72 1.26 5.06
N LEU A 135 12.89 2.12 4.04
CA LEU A 135 14.08 2.95 3.88
C LEU A 135 14.07 4.20 4.75
N LYS A 136 13.16 5.14 4.52
CA LYS A 136 13.21 6.49 5.09
C LYS A 136 11.85 7.13 5.34
N SER A 137 10.77 6.45 5.11
CA SER A 137 9.43 7.02 5.22
C SER A 137 8.55 6.08 6.04
N HIS A 138 7.27 6.07 5.79
CA HIS A 138 6.29 5.31 6.56
C HIS A 138 6.06 3.93 5.95
N PHE A 139 5.72 2.93 6.77
CA PHE A 139 5.25 1.65 6.22
C PHE A 139 3.84 1.79 5.64
N LEU A 140 2.99 2.56 6.32
CA LEU A 140 1.62 2.82 5.90
C LEU A 140 1.32 4.31 6.02
N GLU A 141 0.93 4.94 4.93
CA GLU A 141 0.47 6.33 4.87
C GLU A 141 -1.03 6.34 4.52
N LEU A 142 -1.82 6.96 5.36
CA LEU A 142 -3.26 7.20 5.17
C LEU A 142 -3.49 8.70 5.06
N ALA A 143 -3.66 9.19 3.83
CA ALA A 143 -3.79 10.62 3.53
C ALA A 143 -5.20 10.96 3.02
N GLY A 144 -5.98 11.70 3.81
CA GLY A 144 -7.38 11.96 3.48
C GLY A 144 -8.21 10.68 3.44
N VAL A 145 -8.13 9.89 4.50
CA VAL A 145 -8.89 8.63 4.62
C VAL A 145 -9.93 8.74 5.72
N LYS A 146 -11.16 8.35 5.41
CA LYS A 146 -12.27 8.27 6.37
C LYS A 146 -12.63 6.81 6.63
N ASN A 147 -12.87 6.47 7.90
CA ASN A 147 -13.15 5.09 8.34
C ASN A 147 -12.02 4.13 7.96
N ALA A 148 -10.86 4.28 8.59
CA ALA A 148 -9.74 3.38 8.45
C ALA A 148 -9.67 2.41 9.64
N GLU A 149 -9.44 1.12 9.34
CA GLU A 149 -9.18 0.08 10.33
C GLU A 149 -7.83 -0.57 10.06
N ILE A 150 -6.96 -0.60 11.06
CA ILE A 150 -5.64 -1.27 11.00
C ILE A 150 -5.61 -2.30 12.12
N ILE A 151 -5.63 -3.58 11.75
CA ILE A 151 -5.88 -4.68 12.68
C ILE A 151 -4.80 -5.75 12.56
N GLY A 152 -4.14 -6.12 13.67
CA GLY A 152 -3.19 -7.23 13.71
C GLY A 152 -1.99 -7.06 12.78
N CYS A 153 -1.59 -5.83 12.47
CA CYS A 153 -0.45 -5.54 11.62
C CYS A 153 0.86 -5.51 12.40
N THR A 154 1.94 -5.89 11.75
CA THR A 154 3.31 -5.86 12.29
C THR A 154 4.18 -4.96 11.44
N PHE A 155 5.00 -4.11 12.06
CA PHE A 155 5.92 -3.18 11.40
C PHE A 155 7.33 -3.41 11.93
N ARG A 156 8.29 -3.74 11.05
CA ARG A 156 9.65 -4.10 11.46
C ARG A 156 10.70 -3.67 10.44
N GLY A 157 11.84 -3.19 10.96
CA GLY A 157 13.04 -2.94 10.18
C GLY A 157 13.01 -1.62 9.41
N TYR A 158 13.72 -0.63 9.94
CA TYR A 158 14.09 0.57 9.20
C TYR A 158 15.58 0.51 8.85
N TRP A 159 15.96 1.23 7.81
CA TRP A 159 17.36 1.47 7.51
C TRP A 159 18.01 2.29 8.63
N LYS A 160 18.97 1.69 9.32
CA LYS A 160 19.54 2.20 10.57
C LYS A 160 20.40 3.46 10.40
N GLU A 161 20.97 3.67 9.22
CA GLU A 161 21.86 4.80 8.97
C GLU A 161 21.10 6.12 8.71
N PHE A 162 19.78 6.05 8.61
CA PHE A 162 18.96 7.26 8.46
C PHE A 162 18.71 7.91 9.82
N THR A 163 19.22 9.12 9.99
CA THR A 163 19.08 9.92 11.21
C THR A 163 18.07 11.06 11.11
N GLY A 164 17.38 11.18 9.99
CA GLY A 164 16.31 12.17 9.77
C GLY A 164 14.99 11.78 10.41
N GLY A 165 14.10 12.75 10.59
CA GLY A 165 12.72 12.52 11.07
C GLY A 165 11.82 11.91 9.99
N GLY A 166 10.59 11.50 10.38
CA GLY A 166 9.58 10.99 9.45
C GLY A 166 9.60 9.48 9.24
N GLN A 167 10.07 8.73 10.20
CA GLN A 167 10.05 7.26 10.22
C GLN A 167 8.94 6.78 11.16
N GLU A 168 7.69 6.98 10.76
CA GLU A 168 6.57 6.43 11.50
C GLU A 168 6.12 5.09 10.91
N CYS A 169 5.63 4.20 11.77
CA CYS A 169 5.00 2.97 11.28
C CYS A 169 3.76 3.30 10.46
N ILE A 170 2.95 4.23 10.97
CA ILE A 170 1.71 4.69 10.34
C ILE A 170 1.72 6.21 10.37
N GLN A 171 1.58 6.84 9.21
CA GLN A 171 1.33 8.26 9.09
C GLN A 171 -0.14 8.51 8.75
N LEU A 172 -0.75 9.42 9.50
CA LEU A 172 -2.13 9.86 9.26
C LEU A 172 -2.08 11.31 8.83
N ASP A 173 -2.49 11.55 7.58
CA ASP A 173 -2.51 12.88 7.01
C ASP A 173 -3.91 13.25 6.52
N ALA A 174 -4.28 14.51 6.72
CA ALA A 174 -5.49 15.02 6.12
C ALA A 174 -5.15 15.69 4.80
N CYS A 175 -5.36 15.00 3.73
CA CYS A 175 -5.15 15.50 2.38
C CYS A 175 -6.49 16.01 1.82
N MET A 176 -6.63 17.32 1.64
CA MET A 176 -7.91 17.94 1.23
C MET A 176 -7.92 18.44 -0.22
N ARG A 177 -6.80 18.53 -0.90
CA ARG A 177 -6.73 19.05 -2.28
C ARG A 177 -6.73 17.93 -3.31
N GLU A 178 -7.22 18.27 -4.51
CA GLU A 178 -7.19 17.41 -5.69
C GLU A 178 -5.76 17.17 -6.19
N PHE A 179 -5.02 16.25 -5.57
CA PHE A 179 -3.77 15.77 -6.15
C PHE A 179 -3.47 14.34 -5.72
N SER A 180 -2.83 13.59 -6.57
CA SER A 180 -2.28 12.27 -6.26
C SER A 180 -1.09 12.34 -5.29
N GLN A 181 -0.68 13.53 -4.84
CA GLN A 181 0.54 13.76 -4.07
C GLN A 181 0.51 14.87 -3.02
N ASP A 182 -0.60 15.55 -2.71
CA ASP A 182 -0.57 16.75 -1.86
C ASP A 182 -1.55 16.75 -0.70
N ILE A 183 -1.07 17.14 0.36
CA ILE A 183 -0.87 18.21 1.36
C ILE A 183 -2.19 18.67 2.04
N PHE A 184 -2.23 18.50 3.18
CA PHE A 184 -2.77 18.53 4.54
C PHE A 184 -3.81 19.60 4.92
N HIS A 185 -4.92 19.16 5.49
CA HIS A 185 -5.60 19.76 6.64
C HIS A 185 -6.56 18.74 7.29
N MET A 186 -6.48 18.59 8.59
CA MET A 186 -7.13 17.51 9.37
C MET A 186 -8.63 17.70 9.56
N THR A 187 -9.42 16.69 9.27
CA THR A 187 -10.72 16.42 9.88
C THR A 187 -10.93 14.91 10.04
N GLU A 188 -11.09 14.50 11.27
CA GLU A 188 -11.47 13.18 11.79
C GLU A 188 -10.96 11.91 11.07
N VAL A 189 -9.92 11.32 11.62
CA VAL A 189 -9.54 9.92 11.38
C VAL A 189 -9.91 9.13 12.64
N SER A 190 -10.77 8.13 12.52
CA SER A 190 -10.98 7.16 13.59
C SER A 190 -10.12 5.93 13.33
N VAL A 191 -9.12 5.73 14.16
CA VAL A 191 -8.33 4.49 14.20
C VAL A 191 -8.87 3.63 15.33
N ARG A 192 -9.33 2.42 15.03
CA ARG A 192 -9.65 1.42 16.05
C ARG A 192 -8.56 0.36 16.04
N THR A 193 -7.84 0.26 17.14
CA THR A 193 -7.00 -0.89 17.49
C THR A 193 -7.85 -1.83 18.35
N LEU A 194 -8.02 -3.04 17.90
CA LEU A 194 -8.61 -4.12 18.70
C LEU A 194 -7.49 -4.99 19.24
#